data_cf3b76923cc810c5acf0cedfd856a758
#
_entry.id   cf3b76923cc810c5acf0cedfd856a758
#
_cell.length_a   1.000
_cell.length_b   1.000
_cell.length_c   1.000
_cell.angle_alpha   90.00
_cell.angle_beta   90.00
_cell.angle_gamma   90.00
#
_symmetry.space_group_name_H-M   'P 1'
#
loop_
_entity.id
_entity.type
_entity.pdbx_description
1 polymer ?
#
loop_
_entity_poly.entity_id
_entity_poly.type
_entity_poly.pdbx_seq_one_letter_code
_entity_poly.pdbx_strand_id
1 'polypeptide(L)'
;EYAAFGMPFLFSSPAAAFKLLDGPLGKELADKSAEKGLVLLGTWDNGIRQMTNSKRPIGKVEDMKGLKMRVPPDATLVDIMKSLGAESQQIKFAELYVALQQGVVDGQENPLVNIHASKLYEVQKHLALTNHQFQMTPFLMSKRSWDKLSDADRKAVQEAAAEATALQRKL
;
A
#
# COMPACT_ATOMS: atom_id res chain seq x y z
N GLU A 1 10.34 7.67 5.68
CA GLU A 1 11.24 7.16 4.62
C GLU A 1 10.55 6.13 3.73
N TYR A 2 9.79 5.17 4.28
CA TYR A 2 9.00 4.23 3.47
C TYR A 2 8.00 4.93 2.53
N ALA A 3 7.48 6.10 2.90
CA ALA A 3 6.57 6.88 2.07
C ALA A 3 7.18 7.29 0.71
N ALA A 4 8.51 7.39 0.62
CA ALA A 4 9.18 7.69 -0.65
C ALA A 4 8.91 6.65 -1.74
N PHE A 5 8.68 5.38 -1.36
CA PHE A 5 8.33 4.32 -2.31
C PHE A 5 6.89 4.45 -2.83
N GLY A 6 6.05 5.22 -2.13
CA GLY A 6 4.69 5.54 -2.55
C GLY A 6 4.57 6.77 -3.43
N MET A 7 5.67 7.30 -3.98
CA MET A 7 5.60 8.40 -4.95
C MET A 7 4.89 7.92 -6.23
N PRO A 8 4.01 8.76 -6.80
CA PRO A 8 3.24 8.37 -7.97
C PRO A 8 4.15 8.05 -9.16
N PHE A 9 3.84 6.97 -9.85
CA PHE A 9 4.53 6.50 -11.06
C PHE A 9 6.04 6.24 -10.91
N LEU A 10 6.54 6.08 -9.67
CA LEU A 10 7.96 5.85 -9.40
C LEU A 10 8.46 4.51 -9.96
N PHE A 11 7.63 3.47 -9.89
CA PHE A 11 7.98 2.13 -10.33
C PHE A 11 7.10 1.66 -11.48
N SER A 12 7.72 1.11 -12.50
CA SER A 12 7.04 0.51 -13.65
C SER A 12 6.48 -0.90 -13.34
N SER A 13 6.98 -1.55 -12.29
CA SER A 13 6.56 -2.88 -11.86
C SER A 13 6.95 -3.15 -10.41
N PRO A 14 6.28 -4.09 -9.72
CA PRO A 14 6.70 -4.56 -8.40
C PRO A 14 8.15 -5.09 -8.39
N ALA A 15 8.55 -5.82 -9.44
CA ALA A 15 9.90 -6.36 -9.57
C ALA A 15 10.98 -5.26 -9.56
N ALA A 16 10.72 -4.11 -10.20
CA ALA A 16 11.64 -2.97 -10.18
C ALA A 16 11.78 -2.39 -8.75
N ALA A 17 10.69 -2.31 -8.00
CA ALA A 17 10.70 -1.86 -6.61
C ALA A 17 11.47 -2.85 -5.71
N PHE A 18 11.20 -4.14 -5.83
CA PHE A 18 11.86 -5.15 -5.00
C PHE A 18 13.36 -5.27 -5.30
N LYS A 19 13.80 -5.04 -6.53
CA LYS A 19 15.23 -4.99 -6.86
C LYS A 19 15.97 -3.92 -6.04
N LEU A 20 15.34 -2.79 -5.76
CA LEU A 20 15.90 -1.76 -4.89
C LEU A 20 15.79 -2.12 -3.41
N LEU A 21 14.63 -2.67 -2.98
CA LEU A 21 14.36 -3.01 -1.59
C LEU A 21 15.19 -4.21 -1.08
N ASP A 22 15.58 -5.10 -1.96
CA ASP A 22 16.44 -6.25 -1.64
C ASP A 22 17.94 -5.91 -1.73
N GLY A 23 18.27 -4.70 -2.16
CA GLY A 23 19.63 -4.18 -2.31
C GLY A 23 20.10 -3.31 -1.13
N PRO A 24 21.16 -2.49 -1.36
CA PRO A 24 21.74 -1.62 -0.33
C PRO A 24 20.74 -0.64 0.30
N LEU A 25 19.78 -0.15 -0.48
CA LEU A 25 18.74 0.75 0.01
C LEU A 25 17.82 0.07 1.05
N GLY A 26 17.44 -1.20 0.81
CA GLY A 26 16.66 -1.97 1.78
C GLY A 26 17.42 -2.20 3.08
N LYS A 27 18.75 -2.41 3.00
CA LYS A 27 19.59 -2.50 4.20
C LYS A 27 19.61 -1.18 4.98
N GLU A 28 19.77 -0.04 4.29
CA GLU A 28 19.70 1.28 4.93
C GLU A 28 18.35 1.51 5.63
N LEU A 29 17.25 1.11 5.00
CA LEU A 29 15.92 1.18 5.60
C LEU A 29 15.78 0.28 6.83
N ALA A 30 16.37 -0.91 6.80
CA ALA A 30 16.40 -1.83 7.94
C ALA A 30 17.17 -1.21 9.13
N ASP A 31 18.33 -0.62 8.86
CA ASP A 31 19.16 0.04 9.88
C ASP A 31 18.42 1.22 10.52
N LYS A 32 17.81 2.08 9.70
CA LYS A 32 17.00 3.21 10.17
C LYS A 32 15.73 2.77 10.93
N SER A 33 15.14 1.64 10.55
CA SER A 33 14.01 1.06 11.29
C SER A 33 14.46 0.57 12.66
N ALA A 34 15.66 -0.03 12.75
CA ALA A 34 16.24 -0.51 14.01
C ALA A 34 16.48 0.63 15.00
N GLU A 35 16.93 1.81 14.52
CA GLU A 35 17.06 3.04 15.33
C GLU A 35 15.72 3.51 15.92
N LYS A 36 14.60 3.19 15.24
CA LYS A 36 13.23 3.48 15.71
C LYS A 36 12.60 2.34 16.51
N GLY A 37 13.38 1.33 16.89
CA GLY A 37 12.90 0.21 17.69
C GLY A 37 12.14 -0.86 16.90
N LEU A 38 12.35 -0.93 15.58
CA LEU A 38 11.70 -1.89 14.69
C LEU A 38 12.74 -2.73 13.94
N VAL A 39 12.54 -4.04 13.86
CA VAL A 39 13.34 -4.95 13.05
C VAL A 39 12.56 -5.25 11.76
N LEU A 40 13.17 -4.93 10.62
CA LEU A 40 12.60 -5.27 9.32
C LEU A 40 12.93 -6.72 8.99
N LEU A 41 11.90 -7.55 8.87
CA LEU A 41 12.00 -8.98 8.54
C LEU A 41 11.82 -9.25 7.05
N GLY A 42 11.17 -8.33 6.33
CA GLY A 42 10.94 -8.43 4.89
C GLY A 42 10.09 -7.29 4.36
N THR A 43 10.00 -7.20 3.04
CA THR A 43 9.11 -6.27 2.34
C THR A 43 8.18 -7.05 1.43
N TRP A 44 6.88 -6.92 1.64
CA TRP A 44 5.84 -7.67 0.95
C TRP A 44 5.18 -6.82 -0.14
N ASP A 45 4.63 -7.48 -1.14
CA ASP A 45 3.85 -6.83 -2.18
C ASP A 45 2.43 -6.56 -1.68
N ASN A 46 2.03 -5.28 -1.61
CA ASN A 46 0.62 -4.95 -1.48
C ASN A 46 -0.03 -4.74 -2.85
N GLY A 47 0.78 -4.38 -3.85
CA GLY A 47 0.38 -4.25 -5.24
C GLY A 47 0.41 -2.83 -5.80
N ILE A 48 0.10 -2.74 -7.10
CA ILE A 48 -0.09 -1.48 -7.80
C ILE A 48 -1.54 -1.03 -7.61
N ARG A 49 -1.72 0.21 -7.19
CA ARG A 49 -3.02 0.78 -6.83
C ARG A 49 -3.79 1.26 -8.04
N GLN A 50 -5.09 0.98 -8.02
CA GLN A 50 -6.07 1.31 -9.04
C GLN A 50 -7.21 2.10 -8.43
N MET A 51 -7.98 2.85 -9.22
CA MET A 51 -9.09 3.66 -8.72
C MET A 51 -10.44 3.02 -9.06
N THR A 52 -11.37 3.08 -8.11
CA THR A 52 -12.78 2.75 -8.36
C THR A 52 -13.68 3.91 -7.93
N ASN A 53 -14.84 4.06 -8.56
CA ASN A 53 -15.87 5.00 -8.13
C ASN A 53 -17.27 4.60 -8.64
N SER A 54 -18.31 5.24 -8.10
CA SER A 54 -19.72 4.98 -8.49
C SER A 54 -20.34 6.05 -9.38
N LYS A 55 -19.59 7.11 -9.74
CA LYS A 55 -20.16 8.25 -10.47
C LYS A 55 -19.97 8.17 -11.97
N ARG A 56 -18.75 7.91 -12.45
CA ARG A 56 -18.39 7.95 -13.87
C ARG A 56 -17.10 7.17 -14.16
N PRO A 57 -16.89 6.71 -15.40
CA PRO A 57 -15.61 6.21 -15.85
C PRO A 57 -14.51 7.28 -15.70
N ILE A 58 -13.29 6.85 -15.38
CA ILE A 58 -12.08 7.69 -15.35
C ILE A 58 -11.20 7.25 -16.52
N GLY A 59 -11.16 8.03 -17.59
CA GLY A 59 -10.32 7.82 -18.77
C GLY A 59 -9.19 8.85 -18.90
N LYS A 60 -9.29 9.97 -18.20
CA LYS A 60 -8.32 11.08 -18.20
C LYS A 60 -8.36 11.81 -16.86
N VAL A 61 -7.35 12.65 -16.60
CA VAL A 61 -7.19 13.35 -15.31
C VAL A 61 -8.38 14.25 -15.00
N GLU A 62 -8.96 14.91 -15.99
CA GLU A 62 -10.10 15.82 -15.82
C GLU A 62 -11.35 15.11 -15.26
N ASP A 63 -11.46 13.79 -15.48
CA ASP A 63 -12.58 13.01 -14.96
C ASP A 63 -12.51 12.84 -13.43
N MET A 64 -11.36 13.10 -12.83
CA MET A 64 -11.18 13.08 -11.37
C MET A 64 -11.76 14.30 -10.66
N LYS A 65 -11.97 15.39 -11.41
CA LYS A 65 -12.39 16.68 -10.83
C LYS A 65 -13.70 16.56 -10.03
N GLY A 66 -13.61 16.94 -8.75
CA GLY A 66 -14.76 16.96 -7.84
C GLY A 66 -15.25 15.58 -7.37
N LEU A 67 -14.54 14.48 -7.70
CA LEU A 67 -14.82 13.19 -7.07
C LEU A 67 -14.35 13.20 -5.62
N LYS A 68 -15.19 12.70 -4.72
CA LYS A 68 -14.84 12.46 -3.32
C LYS A 68 -14.18 11.09 -3.20
N MET A 69 -12.87 11.09 -3.13
CA MET A 69 -12.09 9.85 -3.08
C MET A 69 -11.65 9.53 -1.64
N ARG A 70 -11.96 8.33 -1.19
CA ARG A 70 -11.38 7.86 0.06
C ARG A 70 -9.90 7.52 -0.15
N VAL A 71 -9.08 7.95 0.78
CA VAL A 71 -7.68 7.52 0.90
C VAL A 71 -7.43 6.97 2.32
N PRO A 72 -6.44 6.07 2.50
CA PRO A 72 -5.97 5.74 3.85
C PRO A 72 -5.37 6.99 4.52
N PRO A 73 -5.06 6.95 5.84
CA PRO A 73 -4.34 8.02 6.52
C PRO A 73 -2.88 8.14 6.01
N ASP A 74 -2.72 8.68 4.81
CA ASP A 74 -1.46 8.82 4.08
C ASP A 74 -1.43 10.18 3.39
N ALA A 75 -0.51 11.05 3.82
CA ALA A 75 -0.38 12.40 3.28
C ALA A 75 -0.04 12.43 1.79
N THR A 76 0.77 11.46 1.32
CA THR A 76 1.14 11.35 -0.09
C THR A 76 -0.10 11.11 -0.96
N LEU A 77 -0.99 10.22 -0.54
CA LEU A 77 -2.23 9.95 -1.27
C LEU A 77 -3.21 11.12 -1.24
N VAL A 78 -3.24 11.87 -0.13
CA VAL A 78 -4.01 13.13 -0.06
C VAL A 78 -3.51 14.12 -1.12
N ASP A 79 -2.20 14.31 -1.22
CA ASP A 79 -1.59 15.23 -2.18
C ASP A 79 -1.78 14.75 -3.62
N ILE A 80 -1.70 13.44 -3.88
CA ILE A 80 -2.02 12.85 -5.19
C ILE A 80 -3.45 13.19 -5.59
N MET A 81 -4.45 12.93 -4.74
CA MET A 81 -5.85 13.23 -5.06
C MET A 81 -6.07 14.72 -5.33
N LYS A 82 -5.48 15.57 -4.51
CA LYS A 82 -5.54 17.03 -4.69
C LYS A 82 -4.93 17.45 -6.04
N SER A 83 -3.79 16.88 -6.41
CA SER A 83 -3.12 17.17 -7.69
C SER A 83 -3.96 16.75 -8.89
N LEU A 84 -4.79 15.71 -8.75
CA LEU A 84 -5.72 15.23 -9.77
C LEU A 84 -7.05 16.00 -9.78
N GLY A 85 -7.24 16.97 -8.89
CA GLY A 85 -8.47 17.77 -8.80
C GLY A 85 -9.62 17.07 -8.08
N ALA A 86 -9.35 15.95 -7.41
CA ALA A 86 -10.32 15.25 -6.57
C ALA A 86 -10.29 15.76 -5.12
N GLU A 87 -11.41 15.61 -4.42
CA GLU A 87 -11.49 15.79 -2.98
C GLU A 87 -11.07 14.48 -2.29
N SER A 88 -10.23 14.55 -1.26
CA SER A 88 -9.80 13.37 -0.51
C SER A 88 -10.43 13.34 0.88
N GLN A 89 -10.82 12.14 1.31
CA GLN A 89 -11.33 11.89 2.65
C GLN A 89 -10.60 10.70 3.28
N GLN A 90 -9.97 10.92 4.41
CA GLN A 90 -9.25 9.87 5.14
C GLN A 90 -10.23 9.03 5.95
N ILE A 91 -10.39 7.78 5.58
CA ILE A 91 -11.26 6.81 6.25
C ILE A 91 -10.47 5.53 6.50
N LYS A 92 -10.60 4.93 7.67
CA LYS A 92 -9.97 3.64 8.00
C LYS A 92 -10.48 2.54 7.07
N PHE A 93 -9.62 1.57 6.75
CA PHE A 93 -9.98 0.51 5.81
C PHE A 93 -11.22 -0.31 6.26
N ALA A 94 -11.34 -0.56 7.56
CA ALA A 94 -12.48 -1.29 8.11
C ALA A 94 -13.84 -0.60 7.90
N GLU A 95 -13.83 0.72 7.70
CA GLU A 95 -15.05 1.54 7.50
C GLU A 95 -15.34 1.78 6.02
N LEU A 96 -14.42 1.40 5.12
CA LEU A 96 -14.44 1.76 3.71
C LEU A 96 -15.68 1.24 2.97
N TYR A 97 -16.00 -0.05 3.11
CA TYR A 97 -17.14 -0.67 2.42
C TYR A 97 -18.44 0.07 2.73
N VAL A 98 -18.70 0.33 4.01
CA VAL A 98 -19.91 1.04 4.44
C VAL A 98 -19.93 2.48 3.96
N ALA A 99 -18.79 3.18 3.99
CA ALA A 99 -18.68 4.55 3.51
C ALA A 99 -18.98 4.66 2.00
N LEU A 100 -18.51 3.71 1.20
CA LEU A 100 -18.82 3.60 -0.23
C LEU A 100 -20.30 3.26 -0.47
N GLN A 101 -20.83 2.29 0.29
CA GLN A 101 -22.22 1.86 0.19
C GLN A 101 -23.21 3.00 0.51
N GLN A 102 -22.89 3.79 1.52
CA GLN A 102 -23.71 4.94 1.93
C GLN A 102 -23.48 6.20 1.10
N GLY A 103 -22.51 6.19 0.17
CA GLY A 103 -22.17 7.35 -0.65
C GLY A 103 -21.52 8.51 0.12
N VAL A 104 -20.91 8.25 1.26
CA VAL A 104 -20.10 9.23 2.02
C VAL A 104 -18.93 9.68 1.15
N VAL A 105 -18.35 8.75 0.39
CA VAL A 105 -17.37 8.99 -0.66
C VAL A 105 -17.83 8.37 -1.97
N ASP A 106 -17.39 8.93 -3.09
CA ASP A 106 -17.75 8.45 -4.42
C ASP A 106 -16.90 7.26 -4.85
N GLY A 107 -15.64 7.23 -4.39
CA GLY A 107 -14.67 6.24 -4.80
C GLY A 107 -13.55 6.02 -3.80
N GLN A 108 -12.64 5.14 -4.19
CA GLN A 108 -11.45 4.76 -3.42
C GLN A 108 -10.33 4.34 -4.38
N GLU A 109 -9.16 4.09 -3.84
CA GLU A 109 -8.02 3.54 -4.54
C GLU A 109 -7.37 2.44 -3.70
N ASN A 110 -7.05 1.31 -4.33
CA ASN A 110 -6.40 0.14 -3.73
C ASN A 110 -5.82 -0.77 -4.82
N PRO A 111 -4.93 -1.69 -4.47
CA PRO A 111 -4.58 -2.82 -5.33
C PRO A 111 -5.81 -3.69 -5.65
N LEU A 112 -5.82 -4.33 -6.82
CA LEU A 112 -6.93 -5.17 -7.26
C LEU A 112 -7.25 -6.30 -6.30
N VAL A 113 -6.23 -6.89 -5.68
CA VAL A 113 -6.41 -7.96 -4.68
C VAL A 113 -7.22 -7.48 -3.47
N ASN A 114 -7.00 -6.24 -3.01
CA ASN A 114 -7.74 -5.67 -1.90
C ASN A 114 -9.17 -5.28 -2.30
N ILE A 115 -9.34 -4.77 -3.52
CA ILE A 115 -10.68 -4.47 -4.08
C ILE A 115 -11.51 -5.74 -4.15
N HIS A 116 -10.91 -6.85 -4.61
CA HIS A 116 -11.57 -8.13 -4.72
C HIS A 116 -11.85 -8.77 -3.36
N ALA A 117 -10.82 -8.89 -2.51
CA ALA A 117 -10.96 -9.55 -1.20
C ALA A 117 -11.98 -8.85 -0.28
N SER A 118 -12.07 -7.51 -0.36
CA SER A 118 -13.03 -6.72 0.40
C SER A 118 -14.35 -6.47 -0.32
N LYS A 119 -14.56 -7.12 -1.47
CA LYS A 119 -15.79 -7.04 -2.28
C LYS A 119 -16.20 -5.61 -2.63
N LEU A 120 -15.24 -4.69 -2.79
CA LEU A 120 -15.56 -3.29 -3.07
C LEU A 120 -16.27 -3.11 -4.42
N TYR A 121 -16.14 -4.08 -5.32
CA TYR A 121 -16.87 -4.11 -6.61
C TYR A 121 -18.40 -4.19 -6.44
N GLU A 122 -18.91 -4.65 -5.28
CA GLU A 122 -20.36 -4.65 -5.01
C GLU A 122 -20.92 -3.24 -4.83
N VAL A 123 -20.08 -2.30 -4.38
CA VAL A 123 -20.45 -0.91 -4.07
C VAL A 123 -19.76 0.13 -4.96
N GLN A 124 -19.08 -0.33 -6.03
CA GLN A 124 -18.37 0.51 -6.99
C GLN A 124 -18.71 0.09 -8.41
N LYS A 125 -19.07 1.05 -9.27
CA LYS A 125 -19.56 0.79 -10.64
C LYS A 125 -18.47 0.83 -11.71
N HIS A 126 -17.40 1.58 -11.47
CA HIS A 126 -16.35 1.84 -12.43
C HIS A 126 -14.98 1.53 -11.81
N LEU A 127 -14.15 0.84 -12.60
CA LEU A 127 -12.73 0.59 -12.28
C LEU A 127 -11.88 1.28 -13.35
N ALA A 128 -10.87 2.03 -12.92
CA ALA A 128 -9.85 2.59 -13.78
C ALA A 128 -8.48 2.02 -13.41
N LEU A 129 -7.79 1.42 -14.37
CA LEU A 129 -6.43 0.90 -14.21
C LEU A 129 -5.43 2.05 -14.31
N THR A 130 -5.37 2.85 -13.27
CA THR A 130 -4.56 4.06 -13.21
C THR A 130 -3.09 3.80 -12.94
N ASN A 131 -2.74 2.67 -12.33
CA ASN A 131 -1.37 2.28 -11.97
C ASN A 131 -0.58 3.43 -11.30
N HIS A 132 -1.25 4.25 -10.50
CA HIS A 132 -0.73 5.52 -10.04
C HIS A 132 0.29 5.40 -8.91
N GLN A 133 0.31 4.27 -8.19
CA GLN A 133 1.22 4.07 -7.07
C GLN A 133 1.51 2.58 -6.87
N PHE A 134 2.78 2.24 -6.66
CA PHE A 134 3.17 0.97 -6.07
C PHE A 134 3.14 1.08 -4.55
N GLN A 135 2.63 0.07 -3.88
CA GLN A 135 2.66 0.00 -2.42
C GLN A 135 3.27 -1.30 -1.95
N MET A 136 4.29 -1.18 -1.12
CA MET A 136 4.85 -2.30 -0.37
C MET A 136 4.34 -2.31 1.07
N THR A 137 4.37 -3.47 1.70
CA THR A 137 4.06 -3.64 3.13
C THR A 137 5.33 -4.07 3.86
N PRO A 138 5.88 -3.27 4.78
CA PRO A 138 7.02 -3.71 5.58
C PRO A 138 6.57 -4.75 6.60
N PHE A 139 7.24 -5.89 6.65
CA PHE A 139 7.05 -6.91 7.67
C PHE A 139 7.99 -6.62 8.84
N LEU A 140 7.43 -6.16 9.93
CA LEU A 140 8.18 -5.59 11.06
C LEU A 140 7.94 -6.37 12.36
N MET A 141 8.99 -6.46 13.17
CA MET A 141 8.91 -6.93 14.55
C MET A 141 9.41 -5.85 15.51
N SER A 142 8.82 -5.76 16.71
CA SER A 142 9.36 -4.89 17.76
C SER A 142 10.76 -5.30 18.12
N LYS A 143 11.72 -4.36 18.11
CA LYS A 143 13.10 -4.61 18.53
C LYS A 143 13.17 -5.11 19.97
N ARG A 144 12.34 -4.59 20.87
CA ARG A 144 12.24 -5.05 22.25
C ARG A 144 11.86 -6.54 22.36
N SER A 145 11.01 -7.03 21.47
CA SER A 145 10.64 -8.46 21.42
C SER A 145 11.73 -9.28 20.78
N TRP A 146 12.33 -8.76 19.72
CA TRP A 146 13.46 -9.36 19.02
C TRP A 146 14.65 -9.60 19.92
N ASP A 147 15.02 -8.61 20.75
CA ASP A 147 16.17 -8.67 21.63
C ASP A 147 16.02 -9.71 22.77
N LYS A 148 14.77 -10.18 23.04
CA LYS A 148 14.50 -11.24 24.01
C LYS A 148 14.64 -12.65 23.43
N LEU A 149 14.71 -12.79 22.11
CA LEU A 149 14.89 -14.07 21.45
C LEU A 149 16.34 -14.55 21.60
N SER A 150 16.52 -15.87 21.73
CA SER A 150 17.84 -16.49 21.58
C SER A 150 18.34 -16.34 20.13
N ASP A 151 19.63 -16.53 19.90
CA ASP A 151 20.20 -16.49 18.56
C ASP A 151 19.61 -17.57 17.65
N ALA A 152 19.30 -18.75 18.22
CA ALA A 152 18.61 -19.83 17.49
C ALA A 152 17.20 -19.42 17.07
N ASP A 153 16.43 -18.78 17.98
CA ASP A 153 15.07 -18.32 17.66
C ASP A 153 15.10 -17.17 16.64
N ARG A 154 16.04 -16.22 16.76
CA ARG A 154 16.21 -15.14 15.76
C ARG A 154 16.48 -15.71 14.37
N LYS A 155 17.37 -16.72 14.30
CA LYS A 155 17.66 -17.40 13.03
C LYS A 155 16.40 -18.05 12.46
N ALA A 156 15.66 -18.81 13.26
CA ALA A 156 14.42 -19.45 12.85
C ALA A 156 13.37 -18.44 12.35
N VAL A 157 13.20 -17.32 13.05
CA VAL A 157 12.28 -16.23 12.63
C VAL A 157 12.73 -15.60 11.31
N GLN A 158 14.04 -15.38 11.13
CA GLN A 158 14.55 -14.81 9.86
C GLN A 158 14.35 -15.75 8.68
N GLU A 159 14.62 -17.06 8.86
CA GLU A 159 14.42 -18.09 7.83
C GLU A 159 12.93 -18.18 7.46
N ALA A 160 12.05 -18.27 8.44
CA ALA A 160 10.59 -18.30 8.21
C ALA A 160 10.08 -17.01 7.53
N ALA A 161 10.60 -15.85 7.93
CA ALA A 161 10.24 -14.57 7.31
C ALA A 161 10.72 -14.46 5.87
N ALA A 162 11.89 -15.01 5.55
CA ALA A 162 12.42 -15.05 4.19
C ALA A 162 11.56 -15.96 3.29
N GLU A 163 11.19 -17.16 3.76
CA GLU A 163 10.28 -18.06 3.05
C GLU A 163 8.91 -17.41 2.81
N ALA A 164 8.32 -16.84 3.86
CA ALA A 164 7.03 -16.15 3.78
C ALA A 164 7.08 -14.98 2.80
N THR A 165 8.16 -14.21 2.78
CA THR A 165 8.36 -13.10 1.84
C THR A 165 8.45 -13.60 0.40
N ALA A 166 9.21 -14.68 0.16
CA ALA A 166 9.34 -15.27 -1.17
C ALA A 166 8.01 -15.84 -1.67
N LEU A 167 7.21 -16.44 -0.80
CA LEU A 167 5.88 -16.95 -1.14
C LEU A 167 4.91 -15.80 -1.42
N GLN A 168 4.83 -14.81 -0.54
CA GLN A 168 3.90 -13.69 -0.65
C GLN A 168 4.09 -12.89 -1.94
N ARG A 169 5.33 -12.69 -2.38
CA ARG A 169 5.63 -11.98 -3.63
C ARG A 169 5.32 -12.78 -4.92
N LYS A 170 4.94 -14.06 -4.79
CA LYS A 170 4.53 -14.92 -5.92
C LYS A 170 3.01 -15.02 -6.05
N LEU A 171 2.28 -14.69 -5.00
CA LEU A 171 0.82 -14.71 -4.96
C LEU A 171 0.22 -13.44 -5.60
#